data_d9f93be8835c529b90f8685f7aaafe08
#
_entry.id   d9f93be8835c529b90f8685f7aaafe08
#
_cell.length_a   1.000
_cell.length_b   1.000
_cell.length_c   1.000
_cell.angle_alpha   90.00
_cell.angle_beta   90.00
_cell.angle_gamma   90.00
#
_symmetry.space_group_name_H-M   'P 1'
#
loop_
_entity.id
_entity.type
_entity.pdbx_description
1 polymer ?
#
loop_
_entity_poly.entity_id
_entity_poly.type
_entity_poly.pdbx_seq_one_letter_code
_entity_poly.pdbx_strand_id
1 'polypeptide(L)'
;PDLLLLRSRLLRLLRLAEEGQAAERHILERKKRPTQDERLALGVLRRNAACLASLRRFEATAEAADERGRRRLWVGYRRGGAAGGGRGRHHAVGGYQEESGGDGAGQGKWRSVSLQGCPREVRLLLAGPYYYDVDMVNSLPNVARQLAGLGMVSAPNLQALRALCDGRDAVLGGIEAHYGLTGSPALGETARGVAKGLPIRLLHGGSHAAWLAAHGLVEEYPMFPLMVQLERELRGCRREVYRYMGQHDAAWLAGVEAHVREARAGEALRRHGAGGGVARATAAAAAREEWLLEKVEASVFARVLQDIEDRCLNCVRLVLQGEGWPARSWQQDGLLVEDMGGRQLRGGGGGGEPAVVRLEAAMRKAEAEVLAREKLEVGLLVKTFFDGPVEAVLQRM
;
A
#
# COMPACT_ATOMS: atom_id res chain seq x y z
N PRO A 1 23.09 -12.00 -17.34
CA PRO A 1 22.74 -10.83 -18.13
C PRO A 1 22.87 -9.61 -17.23
N ASP A 2 23.57 -8.64 -17.77
CA ASP A 2 24.14 -7.50 -17.07
C ASP A 2 23.04 -6.55 -16.57
N LEU A 3 22.68 -6.62 -15.30
CA LEU A 3 21.69 -5.77 -14.65
C LEU A 3 22.03 -4.28 -14.74
N LEU A 4 23.34 -3.95 -14.82
CA LEU A 4 23.81 -2.60 -15.08
C LEU A 4 23.44 -2.16 -16.50
N LEU A 5 23.53 -3.05 -17.48
CA LEU A 5 23.13 -2.78 -18.86
C LEU A 5 21.61 -2.60 -18.98
N LEU A 6 20.84 -3.44 -18.31
CA LEU A 6 19.37 -3.32 -18.21
C LEU A 6 18.95 -2.02 -17.53
N ARG A 7 19.61 -1.66 -16.44
CA ARG A 7 19.37 -0.39 -15.73
C ARG A 7 19.70 0.82 -16.62
N SER A 8 20.82 0.80 -17.32
CA SER A 8 21.21 1.89 -18.21
C SER A 8 20.24 2.04 -19.39
N ARG A 9 19.78 0.92 -19.96
CA ARG A 9 18.75 0.91 -21.02
C ARG A 9 17.42 1.45 -20.51
N LEU A 10 16.98 1.00 -19.34
CA LEU A 10 15.73 1.49 -18.75
C LEU A 10 15.78 2.99 -18.44
N LEU A 11 16.86 3.47 -17.83
CA LEU A 11 17.05 4.90 -17.59
C LEU A 11 17.03 5.72 -18.89
N ARG A 12 17.63 5.19 -19.96
CA ARG A 12 17.60 5.84 -21.27
C ARG A 12 16.20 5.86 -21.86
N LEU A 13 15.48 4.74 -21.82
CA LEU A 13 14.09 4.65 -22.31
C LEU A 13 13.16 5.58 -21.54
N LEU A 14 13.28 5.63 -20.20
CA LEU A 14 12.48 6.53 -19.37
C LEU A 14 12.77 8.00 -19.65
N ARG A 15 14.03 8.38 -19.90
CA ARG A 15 14.40 9.76 -20.29
C ARG A 15 13.79 10.13 -21.64
N LEU A 16 13.93 9.25 -22.62
CA LEU A 16 13.34 9.49 -23.96
C LEU A 16 11.81 9.58 -23.89
N ALA A 17 11.18 8.73 -23.10
CA ALA A 17 9.74 8.78 -22.87
C ALA A 17 9.33 10.09 -22.17
N GLU A 18 10.09 10.55 -21.16
CA GLU A 18 9.80 11.82 -20.46
C GLU A 18 9.93 13.03 -21.39
N GLU A 19 11.02 13.09 -22.15
CA GLU A 19 11.27 14.20 -23.09
C GLU A 19 10.17 14.30 -24.18
N GLY A 20 9.74 13.15 -24.73
CA GLY A 20 8.68 13.11 -25.73
C GLY A 20 7.27 13.32 -25.18
N GLN A 21 7.04 13.02 -23.91
CA GLN A 21 5.71 12.98 -23.29
C GLN A 21 5.40 14.17 -22.37
N ALA A 22 6.40 14.98 -22.03
CA ALA A 22 6.21 16.11 -21.11
C ALA A 22 5.18 17.13 -21.61
N ALA A 23 5.21 17.46 -22.90
CA ALA A 23 4.27 18.39 -23.52
C ALA A 23 2.83 17.81 -23.54
N GLU A 24 2.68 16.55 -23.91
CA GLU A 24 1.39 15.86 -23.94
C GLU A 24 0.78 15.77 -22.53
N ARG A 25 1.58 15.39 -21.54
CA ARG A 25 1.15 15.37 -20.13
C ARG A 25 0.63 16.72 -19.69
N HIS A 26 1.34 17.80 -19.99
CA HIS A 26 0.95 19.15 -19.62
C HIS A 26 -0.38 19.60 -20.25
N ILE A 27 -0.61 19.22 -21.52
CA ILE A 27 -1.88 19.48 -22.21
C ILE A 27 -3.03 18.73 -21.52
N LEU A 28 -2.84 17.43 -21.23
CA LEU A 28 -3.85 16.59 -20.63
C LEU A 28 -4.16 16.99 -19.16
N GLU A 29 -3.16 17.43 -18.41
CA GLU A 29 -3.34 17.91 -17.03
C GLU A 29 -4.17 19.18 -16.92
N ARG A 30 -4.15 20.04 -17.94
CA ARG A 30 -4.95 21.27 -18.01
C ARG A 30 -6.36 21.06 -18.52
N LYS A 31 -6.69 19.93 -19.07
CA LYS A 31 -8.00 19.66 -19.63
C LYS A 31 -9.06 19.51 -18.53
N LYS A 32 -10.07 20.37 -18.53
CA LYS A 32 -11.13 20.38 -17.50
C LYS A 32 -11.99 19.10 -17.51
N ARG A 33 -12.19 18.49 -18.69
CA ARG A 33 -13.01 17.27 -18.87
C ARG A 33 -12.30 16.32 -19.84
N PRO A 34 -11.27 15.60 -19.39
CA PRO A 34 -10.59 14.61 -20.25
C PRO A 34 -11.51 13.43 -20.53
N THR A 35 -11.42 12.89 -21.74
CA THR A 35 -12.06 11.61 -22.12
C THR A 35 -11.47 10.45 -21.30
N GLN A 36 -12.06 9.28 -21.39
CA GLN A 36 -11.54 8.09 -20.73
C GLN A 36 -10.13 7.73 -21.22
N ASP A 37 -9.92 7.73 -22.54
CA ASP A 37 -8.61 7.43 -23.15
C ASP A 37 -7.55 8.46 -22.76
N GLU A 38 -7.90 9.74 -22.70
CA GLU A 38 -7.00 10.79 -22.23
C GLU A 38 -6.64 10.65 -20.75
N ARG A 39 -7.57 10.20 -19.92
CA ARG A 39 -7.28 9.86 -18.50
C ARG A 39 -6.33 8.68 -18.39
N LEU A 40 -6.51 7.67 -19.24
CA LEU A 40 -5.62 6.51 -19.31
C LEU A 40 -4.21 6.94 -19.77
N ALA A 41 -4.11 7.71 -20.84
CA ALA A 41 -2.84 8.25 -21.33
C ALA A 41 -2.11 9.07 -20.26
N LEU A 42 -2.82 9.98 -19.58
CA LEU A 42 -2.27 10.76 -18.48
C LEU A 42 -1.78 9.87 -17.32
N GLY A 43 -2.49 8.79 -17.03
CA GLY A 43 -2.08 7.81 -16.01
C GLY A 43 -0.73 7.16 -16.35
N VAL A 44 -0.53 6.74 -17.59
CA VAL A 44 0.74 6.17 -18.09
C VAL A 44 1.87 7.20 -17.99
N LEU A 45 1.64 8.42 -18.47
CA LEU A 45 2.63 9.50 -18.46
C LEU A 45 3.08 9.84 -17.02
N ARG A 46 2.13 9.93 -16.08
CA ARG A 46 2.43 10.17 -14.66
C ARG A 46 3.21 9.02 -14.03
N ARG A 47 2.90 7.79 -14.38
CA ARG A 47 3.62 6.60 -13.88
C ARG A 47 5.05 6.58 -14.36
N ASN A 48 5.30 6.82 -15.65
CA ASN A 48 6.63 6.88 -16.24
C ASN A 48 7.48 7.98 -15.58
N ALA A 49 6.91 9.16 -15.41
CA ALA A 49 7.57 10.26 -14.70
C ALA A 49 7.90 9.90 -13.23
N ALA A 50 7.01 9.21 -12.52
CA ALA A 50 7.26 8.76 -11.15
C ALA A 50 8.38 7.72 -11.08
N CYS A 51 8.46 6.78 -12.03
CA CYS A 51 9.54 5.80 -12.13
C CYS A 51 10.89 6.48 -12.34
N LEU A 52 10.98 7.40 -13.30
CA LEU A 52 12.20 8.14 -13.58
C LEU A 52 12.64 9.02 -12.40
N ALA A 53 11.71 9.74 -11.80
CA ALA A 53 11.99 10.55 -10.62
C ALA A 53 12.51 9.69 -9.45
N SER A 54 11.97 8.49 -9.25
CA SER A 54 12.45 7.56 -8.23
C SER A 54 13.87 7.08 -8.52
N LEU A 55 14.17 6.70 -9.76
CA LEU A 55 15.50 6.25 -10.16
C LEU A 55 16.55 7.36 -10.03
N ARG A 56 16.25 8.57 -10.48
CA ARG A 56 17.12 9.75 -10.33
C ARG A 56 17.44 10.03 -8.85
N ARG A 57 16.45 9.89 -7.96
CA ARG A 57 16.64 10.06 -6.52
C ARG A 57 17.55 9.01 -5.93
N PHE A 58 17.35 7.74 -6.27
CA PHE A 58 18.27 6.67 -5.84
C PHE A 58 19.69 6.92 -6.33
N GLU A 59 19.85 7.38 -7.57
CA GLU A 59 21.15 7.70 -8.14
C GLU A 59 21.86 8.85 -7.40
N ALA A 60 21.10 9.89 -7.03
CA ALA A 60 21.63 11.06 -6.34
C ALA A 60 21.97 10.80 -4.86
N THR A 61 21.23 9.91 -4.18
CA THR A 61 21.35 9.69 -2.73
C THR A 61 22.14 8.44 -2.35
N ALA A 62 22.32 7.49 -3.27
CA ALA A 62 23.09 6.29 -2.97
C ALA A 62 24.60 6.62 -2.81
N GLU A 63 25.24 5.95 -1.85
CA GLU A 63 26.70 6.04 -1.64
C GLU A 63 27.46 5.71 -2.92
N ALA A 64 28.74 6.05 -2.95
CA ALA A 64 29.65 5.65 -4.04
C ALA A 64 29.62 4.13 -4.22
N ALA A 65 29.82 3.69 -5.47
CA ALA A 65 29.83 2.27 -5.77
C ALA A 65 31.02 1.57 -5.07
N ASP A 66 30.75 0.40 -4.48
CA ASP A 66 31.82 -0.47 -3.96
C ASP A 66 32.63 -1.09 -5.12
N GLU A 67 33.68 -1.84 -4.80
CA GLU A 67 34.56 -2.53 -5.78
C GLU A 67 33.81 -3.46 -6.76
N ARG A 68 32.58 -3.85 -6.40
CA ARG A 68 31.69 -4.66 -7.23
C ARG A 68 30.64 -3.81 -7.98
N GLY A 69 30.78 -2.50 -7.99
CA GLY A 69 29.85 -1.57 -8.62
C GLY A 69 28.48 -1.46 -7.91
N ARG A 70 28.37 -1.94 -6.66
CA ARG A 70 27.12 -1.88 -5.90
C ARG A 70 27.07 -0.58 -5.12
N ARG A 71 25.95 0.12 -5.20
CA ARG A 71 25.68 1.33 -4.43
C ARG A 71 24.72 0.99 -3.28
N ARG A 72 24.93 1.61 -2.14
CA ARG A 72 24.11 1.41 -0.94
C ARG A 72 23.29 2.66 -0.65
N LEU A 73 22.10 2.45 -0.12
CA LEU A 73 21.24 3.49 0.42
C LEU A 73 20.77 3.07 1.81
N TRP A 74 21.14 3.86 2.80
CA TRP A 74 20.69 3.67 4.16
C TRP A 74 19.34 4.37 4.36
N VAL A 75 18.36 3.63 4.85
CA VAL A 75 17.01 4.13 5.08
C VAL A 75 16.62 3.85 6.52
N GLY A 76 16.32 4.90 7.28
CA GLY A 76 15.72 4.78 8.59
C GLY A 76 14.22 4.50 8.46
N TYR A 77 13.65 3.81 9.44
CA TYR A 77 12.21 3.58 9.51
C TYR A 77 11.67 4.07 10.86
N ARG A 78 10.53 4.73 10.84
CA ARG A 78 9.81 5.17 12.03
C ARG A 78 8.38 4.65 11.99
N ARG A 79 7.89 4.16 13.10
CA ARG A 79 6.45 3.91 13.26
C ARG A 79 5.70 5.23 13.13
N GLY A 80 4.78 5.26 12.16
CA GLY A 80 3.98 6.44 11.88
C GLY A 80 2.70 6.43 12.71
N GLY A 81 2.45 7.54 13.40
CA GLY A 81 1.17 7.83 13.97
C GLY A 81 1.01 9.34 14.05
N ALA A 82 0.03 9.91 13.37
CA ALA A 82 -0.22 11.35 13.37
C ALA A 82 -0.53 11.91 14.77
N ALA A 83 -0.84 11.04 15.72
CA ALA A 83 -1.15 11.40 17.11
C ALA A 83 0.02 11.15 18.10
N GLY A 84 1.26 11.01 17.62
CA GLY A 84 2.44 10.93 18.50
C GLY A 84 2.61 9.64 19.31
N GLY A 85 1.69 8.67 19.19
CA GLY A 85 1.64 7.48 20.04
C GLY A 85 2.48 6.29 19.57
N GLY A 86 3.30 6.41 18.52
CA GLY A 86 4.17 5.33 18.04
C GLY A 86 3.44 4.08 17.53
N ARG A 87 2.14 4.18 17.23
CA ARG A 87 1.33 3.10 16.63
C ARG A 87 1.21 3.27 15.13
N GLY A 88 1.07 2.16 14.40
CA GLY A 88 0.91 2.10 12.96
C GLY A 88 2.13 1.56 12.24
N ARG A 89 2.07 1.57 10.91
CA ARG A 89 3.10 1.00 10.05
C ARG A 89 4.44 1.73 10.16
N HIS A 90 5.51 0.99 9.91
CA HIS A 90 6.82 1.58 9.67
C HIS A 90 6.86 2.32 8.34
N HIS A 91 7.20 3.61 8.40
CA HIS A 91 7.43 4.43 7.21
C HIS A 91 8.90 4.80 7.12
N ALA A 92 9.43 4.77 5.92
CA ALA A 92 10.78 5.23 5.66
C ALA A 92 10.90 6.72 6.04
N VAL A 93 11.92 7.03 6.83
CA VAL A 93 12.25 8.40 7.25
C VAL A 93 13.61 8.81 6.67
N GLY A 94 13.81 10.10 6.51
CA GLY A 94 14.94 10.62 5.76
C GLY A 94 14.57 10.69 4.29
N GLY A 95 15.02 11.70 3.63
CA GLY A 95 14.67 11.95 2.25
C GLY A 95 14.98 13.40 1.90
N TYR A 96 14.49 13.82 0.78
CA TYR A 96 14.63 15.19 0.31
C TYR A 96 13.26 15.88 0.44
N GLN A 97 13.32 17.18 0.64
CA GLN A 97 12.15 18.04 0.54
C GLN A 97 11.91 18.34 -0.93
N GLU A 98 10.74 17.98 -1.45
CA GLU A 98 10.37 18.35 -2.80
C GLU A 98 10.14 19.87 -2.80
N GLU A 99 10.99 20.62 -3.50
CA GLU A 99 10.76 22.05 -3.71
C GLU A 99 9.42 22.19 -4.44
N SER A 100 8.47 22.80 -3.80
CA SER A 100 7.21 23.17 -4.46
C SER A 100 7.55 24.27 -5.47
N GLY A 101 7.70 23.89 -6.73
CA GLY A 101 7.83 24.82 -7.84
C GLY A 101 6.52 25.59 -8.03
N GLY A 102 6.37 26.71 -7.37
CA GLY A 102 5.20 27.58 -7.48
C GLY A 102 5.07 28.50 -6.27
N ASP A 103 4.81 29.75 -6.48
CA ASP A 103 4.75 30.90 -5.59
C ASP A 103 3.78 30.81 -4.37
N GLY A 104 3.70 29.68 -3.73
CA GLY A 104 2.89 29.48 -2.55
C GLY A 104 3.72 28.90 -1.40
N ALA A 105 3.69 29.56 -0.24
CA ALA A 105 4.35 29.19 1.01
C ALA A 105 3.85 27.85 1.60
N GLY A 106 3.82 26.78 0.80
CA GLY A 106 3.54 25.42 1.23
C GLY A 106 4.84 24.73 1.59
N GLN A 107 4.96 24.25 2.82
CA GLN A 107 6.05 23.37 3.22
C GLN A 107 6.13 22.21 2.23
N GLY A 108 7.24 22.11 1.50
CA GLY A 108 7.49 21.04 0.54
C GLY A 108 7.29 19.68 1.20
N LYS A 109 6.61 18.79 0.49
CA LYS A 109 6.25 17.47 1.02
C LYS A 109 7.51 16.60 1.11
N TRP A 110 7.88 16.20 2.31
CA TRP A 110 8.96 15.25 2.53
C TRP A 110 8.63 13.91 1.88
N ARG A 111 9.49 13.45 0.98
CA ARG A 111 9.41 12.12 0.38
C ARG A 111 10.65 11.32 0.73
N SER A 112 10.48 10.14 1.29
CA SER A 112 11.61 9.28 1.57
C SER A 112 12.12 8.62 0.29
N VAL A 113 13.43 8.55 0.15
CA VAL A 113 14.08 7.74 -0.88
C VAL A 113 14.21 6.32 -0.34
N SER A 114 13.22 5.49 -0.60
CA SER A 114 13.19 4.09 -0.15
C SER A 114 12.47 3.21 -1.16
N LEU A 115 12.73 1.91 -1.09
CA LEU A 115 12.01 0.93 -1.92
C LEU A 115 10.51 0.85 -1.55
N GLN A 116 10.12 1.22 -0.32
CA GLN A 116 8.73 1.21 0.14
C GLN A 116 7.82 2.14 -0.70
N GLY A 117 8.32 3.31 -1.08
CA GLY A 117 7.57 4.31 -1.86
C GLY A 117 7.78 4.22 -3.37
N CYS A 118 8.59 3.28 -3.85
CA CYS A 118 8.90 3.15 -5.27
C CYS A 118 7.81 2.41 -6.06
N PRO A 119 7.58 2.78 -7.31
CA PRO A 119 6.84 1.95 -8.25
C PRO A 119 7.40 0.51 -8.29
N ARG A 120 6.52 -0.46 -8.54
CA ARG A 120 6.89 -1.89 -8.55
C ARG A 120 8.04 -2.19 -9.51
N GLU A 121 8.05 -1.57 -10.66
CA GLU A 121 9.07 -1.71 -11.71
C GLU A 121 10.46 -1.28 -11.22
N VAL A 122 10.51 -0.16 -10.52
CA VAL A 122 11.76 0.37 -9.93
C VAL A 122 12.25 -0.56 -8.82
N ARG A 123 11.35 -1.07 -7.98
CA ARG A 123 11.71 -2.06 -6.95
C ARG A 123 12.30 -3.32 -7.56
N LEU A 124 11.71 -3.85 -8.63
CA LEU A 124 12.24 -5.01 -9.34
C LEU A 124 13.70 -4.80 -9.76
N LEU A 125 13.96 -3.70 -10.44
CA LEU A 125 15.29 -3.43 -10.99
C LEU A 125 16.35 -3.25 -9.92
N LEU A 126 15.97 -2.61 -8.80
CA LEU A 126 16.90 -2.29 -7.73
C LEU A 126 17.05 -3.42 -6.71
N ALA A 127 16.01 -4.19 -6.47
CA ALA A 127 15.93 -5.16 -5.37
C ALA A 127 15.82 -6.62 -5.84
N GLY A 128 15.16 -6.88 -6.96
CA GLY A 128 14.86 -8.25 -7.41
C GLY A 128 16.04 -9.21 -7.49
N PRO A 129 17.26 -8.77 -7.88
CA PRO A 129 18.42 -9.65 -7.92
C PRO A 129 19.06 -9.97 -6.56
N TYR A 130 18.68 -9.22 -5.52
CA TYR A 130 19.37 -9.26 -4.23
C TYR A 130 18.47 -9.73 -3.08
N TYR A 131 17.15 -9.60 -3.24
CA TYR A 131 16.19 -9.80 -2.15
C TYR A 131 15.04 -10.70 -2.57
N TYR A 132 14.47 -11.37 -1.58
CA TYR A 132 13.18 -12.02 -1.67
C TYR A 132 12.12 -11.10 -1.07
N ASP A 133 10.98 -10.99 -1.74
CA ASP A 133 9.83 -10.21 -1.26
C ASP A 133 8.90 -11.14 -0.46
N VAL A 134 8.99 -11.08 0.85
CA VAL A 134 8.14 -11.84 1.77
C VAL A 134 6.95 -10.98 2.15
N ASP A 135 5.75 -11.44 1.88
CA ASP A 135 4.51 -10.71 2.02
C ASP A 135 3.48 -11.48 2.85
N MET A 136 2.69 -10.76 3.64
CA MET A 136 1.58 -11.35 4.39
C MET A 136 0.36 -11.53 3.49
N VAL A 137 -0.17 -12.75 3.42
CA VAL A 137 -1.34 -13.09 2.61
C VAL A 137 -2.57 -12.39 3.17
N ASN A 138 -3.25 -11.57 2.36
CA ASN A 138 -4.47 -10.86 2.75
C ASN A 138 -4.35 -10.13 4.10
N SER A 139 -3.23 -9.46 4.38
CA SER A 139 -2.85 -9.03 5.72
C SER A 139 -3.97 -8.32 6.50
N LEU A 140 -4.46 -7.18 6.01
CA LEU A 140 -5.51 -6.42 6.71
C LEU A 140 -6.85 -7.15 6.82
N PRO A 141 -7.39 -7.82 5.77
CA PRO A 141 -8.58 -8.67 5.90
C PRO A 141 -8.39 -9.81 6.91
N ASN A 142 -7.22 -10.46 6.92
CA ASN A 142 -6.91 -11.53 7.87
C ASN A 142 -6.84 -11.03 9.31
N VAL A 143 -6.21 -9.89 9.55
CA VAL A 143 -6.22 -9.25 10.87
C VAL A 143 -7.65 -8.90 11.29
N ALA A 144 -8.42 -8.27 10.39
CA ALA A 144 -9.79 -7.86 10.69
C ALA A 144 -10.71 -9.02 11.09
N ARG A 145 -10.60 -10.18 10.43
CA ARG A 145 -11.41 -11.37 10.77
C ARG A 145 -11.08 -11.96 12.14
N GLN A 146 -9.90 -11.69 12.67
CA GLN A 146 -9.40 -12.23 13.93
C GLN A 146 -9.54 -11.29 15.12
N LEU A 147 -10.09 -10.08 14.95
CA LEU A 147 -10.26 -9.10 16.02
C LEU A 147 -11.12 -9.60 17.19
N ALA A 148 -12.05 -10.54 16.92
CA ALA A 148 -12.84 -11.19 17.97
C ALA A 148 -11.96 -12.01 18.92
N GLY A 149 -10.97 -12.74 18.40
CA GLY A 149 -10.00 -13.48 19.21
C GLY A 149 -9.11 -12.56 20.04
N LEU A 150 -8.95 -11.31 19.67
CA LEU A 150 -8.26 -10.27 20.43
C LEU A 150 -9.17 -9.51 21.41
N GLY A 151 -10.44 -9.86 21.50
CA GLY A 151 -11.43 -9.19 22.35
C GLY A 151 -11.82 -7.77 21.90
N MET A 152 -11.47 -7.37 20.68
CA MET A 152 -11.76 -6.04 20.17
C MET A 152 -13.14 -5.90 19.55
N VAL A 153 -13.74 -7.03 19.14
CA VAL A 153 -15.10 -7.10 18.60
C VAL A 153 -15.84 -8.28 19.22
N SER A 154 -17.15 -8.13 19.44
CA SER A 154 -17.99 -9.21 19.95
C SER A 154 -18.26 -10.18 18.81
N ALA A 155 -17.81 -11.42 18.92
CA ALA A 155 -17.89 -12.56 17.99
C ALA A 155 -18.88 -12.40 16.81
N PRO A 156 -18.62 -11.63 15.80
CA PRO A 156 -19.54 -11.35 14.72
C PRO A 156 -19.50 -12.50 13.72
N ASN A 157 -20.64 -12.71 13.07
CA ASN A 157 -20.70 -13.55 11.90
C ASN A 157 -20.09 -12.79 10.70
N LEU A 158 -18.77 -12.83 10.57
CA LEU A 158 -18.01 -12.14 9.51
C LEU A 158 -17.93 -13.03 8.25
N GLN A 159 -19.08 -13.41 7.69
CA GLN A 159 -19.14 -14.35 6.55
C GLN A 159 -18.49 -13.79 5.28
N ALA A 160 -18.77 -12.53 4.93
CA ALA A 160 -18.21 -11.91 3.74
C ALA A 160 -16.69 -11.70 3.89
N LEU A 161 -16.24 -11.31 5.08
CA LEU A 161 -14.82 -11.14 5.37
C LEU A 161 -14.07 -12.49 5.34
N ARG A 162 -14.69 -13.56 5.88
CA ARG A 162 -14.16 -14.93 5.77
C ARG A 162 -14.08 -15.38 4.31
N ALA A 163 -15.16 -15.22 3.54
CA ALA A 163 -15.19 -15.55 2.13
C ALA A 163 -14.08 -14.82 1.33
N LEU A 164 -13.83 -13.54 1.66
CA LEU A 164 -12.75 -12.76 1.06
C LEU A 164 -11.37 -13.32 1.44
N CYS A 165 -11.17 -13.80 2.66
CA CYS A 165 -9.88 -14.35 3.10
C CYS A 165 -9.63 -15.74 2.54
N ASP A 166 -10.63 -16.61 2.58
CA ASP A 166 -10.49 -18.03 2.29
C ASP A 166 -10.67 -18.35 0.79
N GLY A 167 -11.50 -17.56 0.09
CA GLY A 167 -11.82 -17.72 -1.33
C GLY A 167 -11.55 -16.48 -2.18
N ARG A 168 -10.47 -15.76 -1.89
CA ARG A 168 -10.16 -14.46 -2.53
C ARG A 168 -10.26 -14.48 -4.04
N ASP A 169 -9.78 -15.54 -4.67
CA ASP A 169 -9.76 -15.63 -6.12
C ASP A 169 -11.16 -15.73 -6.70
N ALA A 170 -12.04 -16.50 -6.09
CA ALA A 170 -13.44 -16.59 -6.48
C ALA A 170 -14.17 -15.25 -6.25
N VAL A 171 -13.94 -14.61 -5.11
CA VAL A 171 -14.55 -13.31 -4.79
C VAL A 171 -14.13 -12.24 -5.80
N LEU A 172 -12.83 -12.13 -6.11
CA LEU A 172 -12.36 -11.15 -7.06
C LEU A 172 -12.84 -11.46 -8.48
N GLY A 173 -12.88 -12.73 -8.90
CA GLY A 173 -13.48 -13.15 -10.17
C GLY A 173 -14.97 -12.80 -10.26
N GLY A 174 -15.71 -12.93 -9.16
CA GLY A 174 -17.10 -12.49 -9.07
C GLY A 174 -17.26 -10.97 -9.24
N ILE A 175 -16.38 -10.17 -8.66
CA ILE A 175 -16.34 -8.72 -8.86
C ILE A 175 -16.00 -8.38 -10.32
N GLU A 176 -14.99 -9.03 -10.90
CA GLU A 176 -14.63 -8.83 -12.31
C GLU A 176 -15.82 -9.09 -13.24
N ALA A 177 -16.52 -10.21 -13.05
CA ALA A 177 -17.68 -10.58 -13.85
C ALA A 177 -18.86 -9.62 -13.66
N HIS A 178 -19.14 -9.24 -12.38
CA HIS A 178 -20.29 -8.38 -12.04
C HIS A 178 -20.19 -6.99 -12.68
N TYR A 179 -18.99 -6.41 -12.73
CA TYR A 179 -18.75 -5.07 -13.30
C TYR A 179 -18.23 -5.11 -14.73
N GLY A 180 -18.06 -6.27 -15.34
CA GLY A 180 -17.51 -6.42 -16.68
C GLY A 180 -16.08 -5.85 -16.81
N LEU A 181 -15.24 -6.05 -15.79
CA LEU A 181 -13.91 -5.45 -15.76
C LEU A 181 -12.99 -6.09 -16.80
N THR A 182 -12.42 -5.29 -17.66
CA THR A 182 -11.47 -5.75 -18.68
C THR A 182 -10.01 -5.41 -18.34
N GLY A 183 -9.79 -4.63 -17.29
CA GLY A 183 -8.49 -4.07 -16.95
C GLY A 183 -8.08 -2.92 -17.88
N SER A 184 -6.98 -2.30 -17.58
CA SER A 184 -6.35 -1.29 -18.43
C SER A 184 -4.86 -1.60 -18.62
N PRO A 185 -4.49 -2.34 -19.67
CA PRO A 185 -3.09 -2.66 -19.94
C PRO A 185 -2.20 -1.42 -20.03
N ALA A 186 -2.74 -0.32 -20.55
CA ALA A 186 -2.04 0.97 -20.65
C ALA A 186 -1.66 1.55 -19.28
N LEU A 187 -2.49 1.34 -18.24
CA LEU A 187 -2.16 1.72 -16.86
C LEU A 187 -1.41 0.63 -16.10
N GLY A 188 -1.14 -0.51 -16.73
CA GLY A 188 -0.62 -1.70 -16.06
C GLY A 188 -1.60 -2.25 -15.00
N GLU A 189 -2.87 -1.87 -15.08
CA GLU A 189 -3.94 -2.38 -14.23
C GLU A 189 -4.60 -3.56 -14.92
N THR A 190 -4.60 -4.70 -14.26
CA THR A 190 -5.39 -5.86 -14.68
C THR A 190 -6.82 -5.72 -14.15
N ALA A 191 -7.79 -6.40 -14.77
CA ALA A 191 -9.16 -6.53 -14.23
C ALA A 191 -9.11 -6.94 -12.75
N ARG A 192 -8.22 -7.87 -12.44
CA ARG A 192 -7.94 -8.34 -11.08
C ARG A 192 -7.45 -7.24 -10.14
N GLY A 193 -6.59 -6.35 -10.61
CA GLY A 193 -6.10 -5.20 -9.84
C GLY A 193 -7.21 -4.22 -9.50
N VAL A 194 -8.06 -3.91 -10.47
CA VAL A 194 -9.25 -3.07 -10.29
C VAL A 194 -10.23 -3.71 -9.31
N ALA A 195 -10.56 -5.00 -9.48
CA ALA A 195 -11.44 -5.76 -8.59
C ALA A 195 -10.93 -5.76 -7.15
N LYS A 196 -9.63 -5.97 -6.94
CA LYS A 196 -8.97 -5.92 -5.62
C LYS A 196 -9.15 -4.55 -4.93
N GLY A 197 -9.27 -3.48 -5.69
CA GLY A 197 -9.44 -2.13 -5.16
C GLY A 197 -10.74 -1.94 -4.36
N LEU A 198 -11.83 -2.65 -4.70
CA LEU A 198 -13.12 -2.49 -4.04
C LEU A 198 -13.10 -2.96 -2.57
N PRO A 199 -12.78 -4.22 -2.23
CA PRO A 199 -12.75 -4.67 -0.84
C PRO A 199 -11.73 -3.89 0.00
N ILE A 200 -10.58 -3.52 -0.55
CA ILE A 200 -9.58 -2.71 0.16
C ILE A 200 -10.15 -1.32 0.46
N ARG A 201 -10.82 -0.69 -0.49
CA ARG A 201 -11.46 0.63 -0.28
C ARG A 201 -12.53 0.56 0.81
N LEU A 202 -13.38 -0.47 0.79
CA LEU A 202 -14.39 -0.68 1.83
C LEU A 202 -13.75 -0.89 3.20
N LEU A 203 -12.66 -1.65 3.28
CA LEU A 203 -11.91 -1.88 4.51
C LEU A 203 -11.41 -0.55 5.13
N HIS A 204 -10.95 0.37 4.31
CA HIS A 204 -10.50 1.70 4.73
C HIS A 204 -11.63 2.75 4.88
N GLY A 205 -12.89 2.37 4.83
CA GLY A 205 -14.03 3.29 4.98
C GLY A 205 -14.31 4.17 3.78
N GLY A 206 -13.79 3.80 2.61
CA GLY A 206 -14.18 4.39 1.34
C GLY A 206 -15.54 3.86 0.86
N SER A 207 -16.16 4.53 -0.13
CA SER A 207 -17.46 4.14 -0.68
C SER A 207 -17.34 3.43 -2.02
N HIS A 208 -18.35 2.63 -2.33
CA HIS A 208 -18.52 2.00 -3.64
C HIS A 208 -18.58 3.03 -4.77
N ALA A 209 -19.39 4.10 -4.60
CA ALA A 209 -19.50 5.18 -5.58
C ALA A 209 -18.14 5.82 -5.91
N ALA A 210 -17.30 6.05 -4.89
CA ALA A 210 -15.96 6.59 -5.12
C ALA A 210 -15.02 5.58 -5.83
N TRP A 211 -15.26 4.26 -5.68
CA TRP A 211 -14.54 3.25 -6.45
C TRP A 211 -15.01 3.21 -7.91
N LEU A 212 -16.32 3.25 -8.17
CA LEU A 212 -16.88 3.34 -9.51
C LEU A 212 -16.32 4.57 -10.25
N ALA A 213 -16.39 5.74 -9.64
CA ALA A 213 -15.88 6.99 -10.21
C ALA A 213 -14.38 6.94 -10.52
N ALA A 214 -13.58 6.30 -9.64
CA ALA A 214 -12.13 6.16 -9.86
C ALA A 214 -11.78 5.30 -11.08
N HIS A 215 -12.66 4.36 -11.45
CA HIS A 215 -12.44 3.46 -12.57
C HIS A 215 -13.31 3.78 -13.79
N GLY A 216 -14.02 4.93 -13.79
CA GLY A 216 -14.85 5.38 -14.90
C GLY A 216 -16.08 4.49 -15.16
N LEU A 217 -16.52 3.76 -14.14
CA LEU A 217 -17.72 2.94 -14.18
C LEU A 217 -18.97 3.80 -13.90
N VAL A 218 -20.11 3.34 -14.42
CA VAL A 218 -21.39 4.05 -14.23
C VAL A 218 -21.78 4.03 -12.76
N GLU A 219 -22.17 5.19 -12.19
CA GLU A 219 -22.47 5.35 -10.77
C GLU A 219 -23.68 4.51 -10.31
N GLU A 220 -24.56 4.12 -11.24
CA GLU A 220 -25.78 3.37 -10.98
C GLU A 220 -25.56 1.84 -10.92
N TYR A 221 -24.34 1.35 -11.13
CA TYR A 221 -24.07 -0.07 -10.96
C TYR A 221 -24.37 -0.52 -9.53
N PRO A 222 -25.22 -1.54 -9.31
CA PRO A 222 -25.46 -2.06 -7.99
C PRO A 222 -24.17 -2.67 -7.43
N MET A 223 -23.96 -2.52 -6.13
CA MET A 223 -22.82 -3.13 -5.49
C MET A 223 -22.92 -4.66 -5.53
N PHE A 224 -21.82 -5.33 -5.85
CA PHE A 224 -21.74 -6.80 -5.82
C PHE A 224 -22.22 -7.33 -4.46
N PRO A 225 -23.18 -8.29 -4.40
CA PRO A 225 -23.90 -8.65 -3.18
C PRO A 225 -23.01 -8.98 -1.99
N LEU A 226 -21.91 -9.71 -2.22
CA LEU A 226 -20.93 -10.02 -1.16
C LEU A 226 -20.26 -8.76 -0.61
N MET A 227 -20.06 -7.72 -1.43
CA MET A 227 -19.47 -6.46 -0.98
C MET A 227 -20.45 -5.61 -0.17
N VAL A 228 -21.75 -5.71 -0.43
CA VAL A 228 -22.80 -5.11 0.43
C VAL A 228 -22.74 -5.71 1.83
N GLN A 229 -22.63 -7.04 1.90
CA GLN A 229 -22.49 -7.74 3.17
C GLN A 229 -21.18 -7.37 3.87
N LEU A 230 -20.05 -7.36 3.13
CA LEU A 230 -18.75 -6.97 3.66
C LEU A 230 -18.77 -5.55 4.23
N GLU A 231 -19.38 -4.59 3.54
CA GLU A 231 -19.47 -3.21 4.05
C GLU A 231 -20.25 -3.15 5.37
N ARG A 232 -21.33 -3.90 5.50
CA ARG A 232 -22.13 -3.99 6.72
C ARG A 232 -21.33 -4.60 7.88
N GLU A 233 -20.61 -5.70 7.63
CA GLU A 233 -19.73 -6.35 8.59
C GLU A 233 -18.63 -5.40 9.08
N LEU A 234 -17.94 -4.73 8.14
CA LEU A 234 -16.86 -3.79 8.45
C LEU A 234 -17.37 -2.57 9.23
N ARG A 235 -18.59 -2.08 8.94
CA ARG A 235 -19.21 -0.97 9.70
C ARG A 235 -19.44 -1.39 11.15
N GLY A 236 -19.92 -2.62 11.39
CA GLY A 236 -20.01 -3.19 12.73
C GLY A 236 -18.69 -3.24 13.46
N CYS A 237 -17.67 -3.82 12.82
CA CYS A 237 -16.32 -3.92 13.40
C CYS A 237 -15.72 -2.54 13.74
N ARG A 238 -15.89 -1.54 12.88
CA ARG A 238 -15.38 -0.18 13.11
C ARG A 238 -15.93 0.43 14.39
N ARG A 239 -17.26 0.33 14.60
CA ARG A 239 -17.93 0.83 15.80
C ARG A 239 -17.46 0.12 17.07
N GLU A 240 -17.24 -1.19 17.01
CA GLU A 240 -16.78 -1.96 18.17
C GLU A 240 -15.32 -1.65 18.49
N VAL A 241 -14.45 -1.61 17.49
CA VAL A 241 -13.04 -1.21 17.68
C VAL A 241 -12.93 0.21 18.21
N TYR A 242 -13.74 1.15 17.70
CA TYR A 242 -13.77 2.51 18.22
C TYR A 242 -14.13 2.54 19.71
N ARG A 243 -15.19 1.82 20.14
CA ARG A 243 -15.57 1.72 21.57
C ARG A 243 -14.47 1.04 22.39
N TYR A 244 -13.89 -0.05 21.88
CA TYR A 244 -12.78 -0.72 22.53
C TYR A 244 -11.62 0.23 22.79
N MET A 245 -11.22 1.01 21.79
CA MET A 245 -10.13 1.98 21.93
C MET A 245 -10.49 3.11 22.91
N GLY A 246 -11.74 3.53 22.96
CA GLY A 246 -12.21 4.48 23.98
C GLY A 246 -12.05 3.99 25.43
N GLN A 247 -12.16 2.69 25.64
CA GLN A 247 -11.99 2.06 26.95
C GLN A 247 -10.52 1.75 27.29
N HIS A 248 -9.68 1.43 26.30
CA HIS A 248 -8.33 0.89 26.52
C HIS A 248 -7.21 1.90 26.22
N ASP A 249 -7.48 2.90 25.37
CA ASP A 249 -6.50 3.94 24.99
C ASP A 249 -7.19 5.23 24.55
N ALA A 250 -7.93 5.84 25.47
CA ALA A 250 -8.71 7.06 25.20
C ALA A 250 -7.84 8.24 24.73
N ALA A 251 -6.61 8.34 25.23
CA ALA A 251 -5.70 9.42 24.84
C ALA A 251 -5.29 9.30 23.35
N TRP A 252 -4.93 8.10 22.92
CA TRP A 252 -4.62 7.86 21.51
C TRP A 252 -5.86 8.08 20.63
N LEU A 253 -7.03 7.61 21.07
CA LEU A 253 -8.28 7.82 20.35
C LEU A 253 -8.57 9.30 20.13
N ALA A 254 -8.49 10.11 21.20
CA ALA A 254 -8.69 11.56 21.11
C ALA A 254 -7.72 12.25 20.13
N GLY A 255 -6.47 11.79 20.07
CA GLY A 255 -5.50 12.26 19.09
C GLY A 255 -5.88 11.90 17.64
N VAL A 256 -6.39 10.70 17.39
CA VAL A 256 -6.88 10.30 16.06
C VAL A 256 -8.10 11.11 15.65
N GLU A 257 -9.05 11.33 16.58
CA GLU A 257 -10.24 12.16 16.34
C GLU A 257 -9.87 13.60 15.96
N ALA A 258 -9.01 14.22 16.75
CA ALA A 258 -8.55 15.58 16.49
C ALA A 258 -7.91 15.70 15.09
N HIS A 259 -7.03 14.77 14.75
CA HIS A 259 -6.37 14.73 13.46
C HIS A 259 -7.36 14.57 12.28
N VAL A 260 -8.36 13.67 12.40
CA VAL A 260 -9.37 13.47 11.36
C VAL A 260 -10.25 14.72 11.21
N ARG A 261 -10.68 15.34 12.31
CA ARG A 261 -11.47 16.57 12.29
C ARG A 261 -10.72 17.73 11.64
N GLU A 262 -9.45 17.93 11.97
CA GLU A 262 -8.59 18.95 11.39
C GLU A 262 -8.39 18.73 9.88
N ALA A 263 -8.04 17.49 9.47
CA ALA A 263 -7.84 17.15 8.07
C ALA A 263 -9.11 17.41 7.22
N ARG A 264 -10.28 17.09 7.76
CA ARG A 264 -11.57 17.30 7.07
C ARG A 264 -12.00 18.77 7.06
N ALA A 265 -11.72 19.51 8.11
CA ALA A 265 -11.94 20.97 8.12
C ALA A 265 -11.08 21.66 7.04
N GLY A 266 -9.80 21.31 6.92
CA GLY A 266 -8.91 21.81 5.89
C GLY A 266 -9.36 21.42 4.47
N GLU A 267 -9.92 20.22 4.28
CA GLU A 267 -10.46 19.78 2.97
C GLU A 267 -11.73 20.57 2.61
N ALA A 268 -12.62 20.83 3.55
CA ALA A 268 -13.83 21.62 3.34
C ALA A 268 -13.51 23.07 2.96
N LEU A 269 -12.54 23.68 3.63
CA LEU A 269 -12.05 25.04 3.29
C LEU A 269 -11.48 25.12 1.87
N ARG A 270 -10.72 24.13 1.43
CA ARG A 270 -10.18 24.07 0.07
C ARG A 270 -11.26 23.93 -1.01
N ARG A 271 -12.37 23.21 -0.72
CA ARG A 271 -13.45 22.97 -1.69
C ARG A 271 -14.42 24.12 -1.84
N HIS A 272 -14.74 24.84 -0.76
CA HIS A 272 -15.85 25.78 -0.73
C HIS A 272 -15.44 27.24 -0.59
N GLY A 273 -14.18 27.54 -0.38
CA GLY A 273 -13.75 28.91 -0.08
C GLY A 273 -14.40 29.45 1.22
N ALA A 274 -14.09 30.69 1.60
CA ALA A 274 -14.58 31.29 2.83
C ALA A 274 -16.04 31.86 2.78
N GLY A 275 -16.84 31.51 1.75
CA GLY A 275 -18.10 32.19 1.43
C GLY A 275 -19.35 31.30 1.45
N GLY A 276 -19.65 30.57 2.49
CA GLY A 276 -20.87 29.75 2.61
C GLY A 276 -21.82 30.25 3.70
N GLY A 277 -23.02 30.69 3.31
CA GLY A 277 -24.02 31.28 4.19
C GLY A 277 -24.60 30.38 5.30
N VAL A 278 -25.03 31.01 6.38
CA VAL A 278 -25.31 30.44 7.73
C VAL A 278 -26.71 29.78 7.90
N ALA A 279 -27.55 29.67 6.90
CA ALA A 279 -29.00 29.51 7.11
C ALA A 279 -29.63 28.11 6.91
N ARG A 280 -28.87 26.99 6.81
CA ARG A 280 -29.43 25.60 6.79
C ARG A 280 -28.83 24.69 7.89
N ALA A 281 -28.76 25.19 9.11
CA ALA A 281 -27.72 24.78 10.04
C ALA A 281 -27.97 23.49 10.86
N THR A 282 -29.17 23.08 11.24
CA THR A 282 -29.34 22.06 12.29
C THR A 282 -29.37 20.60 11.77
N ALA A 283 -30.24 20.28 10.81
CA ALA A 283 -30.27 18.91 10.22
C ALA A 283 -29.01 18.60 9.41
N ALA A 284 -28.47 19.60 8.70
CA ALA A 284 -27.20 19.49 8.00
C ALA A 284 -26.01 19.34 8.97
N ALA A 285 -26.09 19.92 10.16
CA ALA A 285 -25.05 19.78 11.18
C ALA A 285 -25.04 18.39 11.80
N ALA A 286 -26.21 17.81 12.12
CA ALA A 286 -26.33 16.44 12.63
C ALA A 286 -25.86 15.39 11.61
N ALA A 287 -26.29 15.50 10.36
CA ALA A 287 -25.84 14.61 9.28
C ALA A 287 -24.32 14.73 9.02
N ARG A 288 -23.77 15.95 9.18
CA ARG A 288 -22.34 16.19 9.07
C ARG A 288 -21.55 15.56 10.21
N GLU A 289 -22.07 15.62 11.44
CA GLU A 289 -21.44 15.02 12.62
C GLU A 289 -21.47 13.48 12.53
N GLU A 290 -22.59 12.87 12.12
CA GLU A 290 -22.70 11.44 11.89
C GLU A 290 -21.70 10.98 10.81
N TRP A 291 -21.65 11.68 9.69
CA TRP A 291 -20.66 11.41 8.64
C TRP A 291 -19.22 11.54 9.14
N LEU A 292 -18.94 12.55 9.97
CA LEU A 292 -17.62 12.76 10.55
C LEU A 292 -17.23 11.62 11.49
N LEU A 293 -18.18 11.16 12.32
CA LEU A 293 -17.98 10.01 13.20
C LEU A 293 -17.65 8.75 12.40
N GLU A 294 -18.37 8.46 11.31
CA GLU A 294 -18.04 7.34 10.42
C GLU A 294 -16.62 7.43 9.87
N LYS A 295 -16.12 8.63 9.55
CA LYS A 295 -14.73 8.84 9.08
C LYS A 295 -13.71 8.63 10.19
N VAL A 296 -14.04 9.04 11.41
CA VAL A 296 -13.21 8.78 12.60
C VAL A 296 -13.13 7.28 12.86
N GLU A 297 -14.28 6.59 12.96
CA GLU A 297 -14.36 5.14 13.16
C GLU A 297 -13.53 4.38 12.12
N ALA A 298 -13.65 4.76 10.84
CA ALA A 298 -12.88 4.15 9.77
C ALA A 298 -11.37 4.42 9.89
N SER A 299 -10.98 5.62 10.29
CA SER A 299 -9.57 5.98 10.52
C SER A 299 -8.96 5.23 11.70
N VAL A 300 -9.71 5.12 12.82
CA VAL A 300 -9.32 4.34 14.00
C VAL A 300 -9.13 2.88 13.62
N PHE A 301 -10.11 2.29 12.95
CA PHE A 301 -10.07 0.90 12.51
C PHE A 301 -8.86 0.61 11.62
N ALA A 302 -8.65 1.43 10.58
CA ALA A 302 -7.52 1.27 9.68
C ALA A 302 -6.17 1.34 10.41
N ARG A 303 -6.01 2.27 11.37
CA ARG A 303 -4.79 2.42 12.16
C ARG A 303 -4.56 1.25 13.12
N VAL A 304 -5.62 0.73 13.75
CA VAL A 304 -5.54 -0.46 14.60
C VAL A 304 -5.11 -1.67 13.78
N LEU A 305 -5.71 -1.91 12.61
CA LEU A 305 -5.29 -3.00 11.73
C LEU A 305 -3.84 -2.87 11.29
N GLN A 306 -3.41 -1.66 10.93
CA GLN A 306 -2.02 -1.39 10.54
C GLN A 306 -1.03 -1.56 11.70
N ASP A 307 -1.41 -1.22 12.92
CA ASP A 307 -0.57 -1.42 14.11
C ASP A 307 -0.38 -2.92 14.40
N ILE A 308 -1.46 -3.69 14.30
CA ILE A 308 -1.43 -5.15 14.48
C ILE A 308 -0.58 -5.79 13.38
N GLU A 309 -0.81 -5.42 12.11
CA GLU A 309 -0.01 -5.88 10.96
C GLU A 309 1.48 -5.61 11.18
N ASP A 310 1.84 -4.41 11.61
CA ASP A 310 3.23 -4.01 11.87
C ASP A 310 3.87 -4.82 13.01
N ARG A 311 3.13 -5.13 14.06
CA ARG A 311 3.62 -6.02 15.14
C ARG A 311 3.88 -7.44 14.62
N CYS A 312 2.97 -7.98 13.82
CA CYS A 312 3.17 -9.28 13.17
C CYS A 312 4.41 -9.26 12.28
N LEU A 313 4.56 -8.24 11.42
CA LEU A 313 5.73 -8.09 10.55
C LEU A 313 7.04 -7.94 11.35
N ASN A 314 7.02 -7.24 12.49
CA ASN A 314 8.20 -7.14 13.33
C ASN A 314 8.57 -8.51 13.95
N CYS A 315 7.58 -9.30 14.35
CA CYS A 315 7.80 -10.68 14.81
C CYS A 315 8.42 -11.51 13.68
N VAL A 316 7.84 -11.49 12.48
CA VAL A 316 8.36 -12.16 11.28
C VAL A 316 9.81 -11.75 11.01
N ARG A 317 10.10 -10.44 11.03
CA ARG A 317 11.46 -9.91 10.82
C ARG A 317 12.48 -10.49 11.78
N LEU A 318 12.14 -10.56 13.07
CA LEU A 318 13.05 -11.05 14.09
C LEU A 318 13.36 -12.53 13.90
N VAL A 319 12.35 -13.35 13.59
CA VAL A 319 12.54 -14.79 13.32
C VAL A 319 13.38 -14.98 12.06
N LEU A 320 13.00 -14.33 10.95
CA LEU A 320 13.74 -14.45 9.69
C LEU A 320 15.20 -14.02 9.85
N GLN A 321 15.46 -12.96 10.61
CA GLN A 321 16.83 -12.50 10.89
C GLN A 321 17.63 -13.57 11.65
N GLY A 322 17.02 -14.25 12.65
CA GLY A 322 17.63 -15.35 13.39
C GLY A 322 17.94 -16.57 12.52
N GLU A 323 17.13 -16.80 11.49
CA GLU A 323 17.30 -17.88 10.51
C GLU A 323 18.24 -17.53 9.34
N GLY A 324 18.96 -16.39 9.40
CA GLY A 324 19.92 -15.97 8.39
C GLY A 324 19.32 -15.18 7.21
N TRP A 325 18.08 -14.66 7.38
CA TRP A 325 17.35 -13.86 6.41
C TRP A 325 17.10 -12.42 6.91
N PRO A 326 18.13 -11.58 7.02
CA PRO A 326 17.93 -10.22 7.51
C PRO A 326 17.05 -9.40 6.58
N ALA A 327 16.06 -8.72 7.16
CA ALA A 327 15.25 -7.76 6.43
C ALA A 327 16.07 -6.50 6.09
N ARG A 328 16.05 -6.10 4.83
CA ARG A 328 16.75 -4.93 4.31
C ARG A 328 15.82 -3.78 3.98
N SER A 329 14.54 -4.06 3.81
CA SER A 329 13.53 -3.00 3.60
C SER A 329 12.17 -3.46 4.10
N TRP A 330 11.48 -2.56 4.79
CA TRP A 330 10.07 -2.70 5.11
C TRP A 330 9.24 -2.35 3.87
N GLN A 331 8.25 -3.18 3.59
CA GLN A 331 7.18 -2.87 2.66
C GLN A 331 5.89 -2.59 3.44
N GLN A 332 4.78 -2.34 2.79
CA GLN A 332 3.53 -2.03 3.50
C GLN A 332 3.05 -3.23 4.34
N ASP A 333 2.99 -4.38 3.72
CA ASP A 333 2.50 -5.65 4.26
C ASP A 333 3.54 -6.78 4.13
N GLY A 334 4.83 -6.43 3.96
CA GLY A 334 5.91 -7.38 3.74
C GLY A 334 7.30 -6.83 4.03
N LEU A 335 8.28 -7.67 3.74
CA LEU A 335 9.70 -7.41 3.98
C LEU A 335 10.53 -7.84 2.77
N LEU A 336 11.53 -7.04 2.41
CA LEU A 336 12.59 -7.51 1.52
C LEU A 336 13.69 -8.13 2.36
N VAL A 337 13.95 -9.43 2.17
CA VAL A 337 14.96 -10.18 2.92
C VAL A 337 16.11 -10.63 2.04
N GLU A 338 17.31 -10.67 2.60
CA GLU A 338 18.55 -11.05 1.91
C GLU A 338 18.98 -12.46 2.34
N ASP A 339 19.38 -13.32 1.38
CA ASP A 339 19.99 -14.61 1.67
C ASP A 339 21.46 -14.45 2.08
N MET A 340 21.74 -14.48 3.36
CA MET A 340 23.12 -14.48 3.88
C MET A 340 23.80 -15.84 3.76
N GLY A 341 23.03 -16.95 3.81
CA GLY A 341 23.55 -18.31 3.70
C GLY A 341 24.05 -18.66 2.30
N GLY A 342 23.37 -18.19 1.25
CA GLY A 342 23.76 -18.42 -0.14
C GLY A 342 25.06 -17.76 -0.55
N ARG A 343 25.53 -16.73 0.19
CA ARG A 343 26.82 -16.08 -0.06
C ARG A 343 28.00 -16.94 0.42
N GLN A 344 27.83 -17.70 1.49
CA GLN A 344 28.87 -18.60 2.00
C GLN A 344 29.00 -19.87 1.16
N LEU A 345 27.91 -20.33 0.52
CA LEU A 345 27.88 -21.58 -0.23
C LEU A 345 28.35 -21.48 -1.70
N ARG A 346 28.45 -20.27 -2.26
CA ARG A 346 28.92 -20.09 -3.67
C ARG A 346 30.40 -20.37 -3.90
N GLY A 347 31.17 -20.64 -2.82
CA GLY A 347 32.57 -21.05 -2.89
C GLY A 347 32.83 -22.56 -2.78
N GLY A 348 31.81 -23.36 -2.49
CA GLY A 348 31.95 -24.83 -2.35
C GLY A 348 30.86 -25.52 -3.17
N GLY A 349 31.25 -26.36 -4.11
CA GLY A 349 30.36 -27.15 -4.98
C GLY A 349 29.55 -28.23 -4.23
N GLY A 350 28.78 -27.85 -3.22
CA GLY A 350 27.92 -28.72 -2.44
C GLY A 350 26.47 -28.54 -2.84
N GLY A 351 25.74 -29.64 -3.08
CA GLY A 351 24.31 -29.72 -3.38
C GLY A 351 23.44 -29.28 -2.20
N GLY A 352 23.53 -28.00 -1.81
CA GLY A 352 22.72 -27.42 -0.74
C GLY A 352 21.27 -27.24 -1.18
N GLU A 353 20.35 -27.28 -0.22
CA GLU A 353 18.93 -27.03 -0.43
C GLU A 353 18.69 -25.68 -1.10
N PRO A 354 17.77 -25.56 -2.07
CA PRO A 354 17.45 -24.30 -2.73
C PRO A 354 17.08 -23.19 -1.74
N ALA A 355 17.55 -21.97 -1.99
CA ALA A 355 17.33 -20.82 -1.09
C ALA A 355 15.85 -20.60 -0.78
N VAL A 356 14.95 -20.78 -1.76
CA VAL A 356 13.51 -20.61 -1.60
C VAL A 356 12.96 -21.63 -0.57
N VAL A 357 13.38 -22.89 -0.62
CA VAL A 357 12.90 -23.94 0.31
C VAL A 357 13.35 -23.62 1.74
N ARG A 358 14.59 -23.17 1.91
CA ARG A 358 15.09 -22.71 3.22
C ARG A 358 14.33 -21.48 3.74
N LEU A 359 14.00 -20.55 2.87
CA LEU A 359 13.21 -19.36 3.23
C LEU A 359 11.79 -19.76 3.63
N GLU A 360 11.13 -20.66 2.89
CA GLU A 360 9.81 -21.17 3.23
C GLU A 360 9.78 -21.87 4.59
N ALA A 361 10.85 -22.63 4.92
CA ALA A 361 10.98 -23.24 6.25
C ALA A 361 11.10 -22.17 7.36
N ALA A 362 11.88 -21.11 7.13
CA ALA A 362 12.00 -19.98 8.06
C ALA A 362 10.68 -19.19 8.20
N MET A 363 9.92 -19.05 7.11
CA MET A 363 8.60 -18.41 7.13
C MET A 363 7.60 -19.19 7.97
N ARG A 364 7.55 -20.52 7.86
CA ARG A 364 6.70 -21.37 8.74
C ARG A 364 7.02 -21.21 10.23
N LYS A 365 8.31 -21.06 10.58
CA LYS A 365 8.70 -20.74 11.97
C LYS A 365 8.19 -19.34 12.38
N ALA A 366 8.29 -18.38 11.49
CA ALA A 366 7.80 -17.03 11.74
C ALA A 366 6.28 -16.98 11.92
N GLU A 367 5.50 -17.71 11.12
CA GLU A 367 4.05 -17.86 11.26
C GLU A 367 3.68 -18.44 12.63
N ALA A 368 4.38 -19.52 13.06
CA ALA A 368 4.17 -20.12 14.37
C ALA A 368 4.50 -19.15 15.53
N GLU A 369 5.55 -18.35 15.40
CA GLU A 369 5.92 -17.35 16.41
C GLU A 369 4.93 -16.19 16.48
N VAL A 370 4.38 -15.73 15.34
CA VAL A 370 3.30 -14.74 15.32
C VAL A 370 2.06 -15.27 16.04
N LEU A 371 1.67 -16.53 15.78
CA LEU A 371 0.55 -17.16 16.48
C LEU A 371 0.81 -17.23 17.99
N ALA A 372 2.03 -17.59 18.41
CA ALA A 372 2.38 -17.69 19.82
C ALA A 372 2.35 -16.35 20.54
N ARG A 373 2.87 -15.28 19.93
CA ARG A 373 3.02 -13.94 20.54
C ARG A 373 1.81 -13.05 20.37
N GLU A 374 1.33 -12.93 19.15
CA GLU A 374 0.27 -11.98 18.79
C GLU A 374 -1.13 -12.61 18.82
N LYS A 375 -1.22 -13.93 18.99
CA LYS A 375 -2.47 -14.71 18.96
C LYS A 375 -3.21 -14.58 17.62
N LEU A 376 -2.46 -14.43 16.54
CA LEU A 376 -2.96 -14.22 15.18
C LEU A 376 -2.37 -15.26 14.23
N GLU A 377 -3.21 -15.85 13.42
CA GLU A 377 -2.80 -16.66 12.28
C GLU A 377 -2.46 -15.77 11.10
N VAL A 378 -1.24 -15.84 10.62
CA VAL A 378 -0.79 -15.17 9.40
C VAL A 378 -0.28 -16.19 8.40
N GLY A 379 -0.51 -15.97 7.13
CA GLY A 379 0.14 -16.72 6.06
C GLY A 379 1.20 -15.83 5.40
N LEU A 380 2.37 -16.38 5.17
CA LEU A 380 3.46 -15.73 4.47
C LEU A 380 3.65 -16.36 3.09
N LEU A 381 4.01 -15.55 2.13
CA LEU A 381 4.40 -16.02 0.79
C LEU A 381 5.60 -15.25 0.26
N VAL A 382 6.41 -15.90 -0.57
CA VAL A 382 7.43 -15.23 -1.37
C VAL A 382 6.75 -14.73 -2.63
N LYS A 383 6.66 -13.42 -2.78
CA LYS A 383 6.21 -12.82 -4.03
C LYS A 383 7.33 -12.83 -5.05
N THR A 384 7.02 -13.28 -6.24
CA THR A 384 7.85 -12.98 -7.37
C THR A 384 7.76 -11.48 -7.65
N PHE A 385 8.89 -10.80 -7.83
CA PHE A 385 8.88 -9.40 -8.23
C PHE A 385 8.13 -9.22 -9.58
N PHE A 386 8.09 -10.30 -10.38
CA PHE A 386 7.38 -10.36 -11.65
C PHE A 386 6.83 -11.73 -11.98
N ASP A 387 5.59 -11.75 -12.48
CA ASP A 387 4.97 -12.90 -13.13
C ASP A 387 5.29 -12.87 -14.63
N GLY A 388 6.59 -12.89 -15.01
CA GLY A 388 7.00 -12.86 -16.41
C GLY A 388 8.44 -12.40 -16.62
N PRO A 389 8.99 -12.58 -17.84
CA PRO A 389 10.34 -12.15 -18.14
C PRO A 389 10.46 -10.63 -18.09
N VAL A 390 11.64 -10.15 -17.72
CA VAL A 390 11.96 -8.70 -17.59
C VAL A 390 11.64 -7.94 -18.88
N GLU A 391 11.76 -8.62 -20.03
CA GLU A 391 11.42 -8.12 -21.35
C GLU A 391 9.95 -7.70 -21.47
N ALA A 392 9.04 -8.45 -20.85
CA ALA A 392 7.60 -8.11 -20.85
C ALA A 392 7.30 -6.84 -20.06
N VAL A 393 8.16 -6.48 -19.10
CA VAL A 393 8.08 -5.21 -18.35
C VAL A 393 8.56 -4.06 -19.21
N LEU A 394 9.69 -4.26 -19.89
CA LEU A 394 10.27 -3.24 -20.77
C LEU A 394 9.37 -2.94 -21.97
N GLN A 395 8.59 -3.93 -22.44
CA GLN A 395 7.59 -3.73 -23.50
C GLN A 395 6.34 -2.97 -23.04
N ARG A 396 6.04 -2.95 -21.73
CA ARG A 396 4.90 -2.22 -21.15
C ARG A 396 5.21 -0.78 -20.73
N MET A 397 6.49 -0.43 -20.74
CA MET A 397 7.00 0.91 -20.45
C MET A 397 7.21 1.72 -21.74
#